data_3f82409344f8c904f5c8cbc4a3964299
#
_entry.id   3f82409344f8c904f5c8cbc4a3964299
#
_cell.length_a   1.000
_cell.length_b   1.000
_cell.length_c   1.000
_cell.angle_alpha   90.00
_cell.angle_beta   90.00
_cell.angle_gamma   90.00
#
_symmetry.space_group_name_H-M   'P 1'
#
loop_
_entity.id
_entity.type
_entity.pdbx_description
1 polymer ?
#
loop_
_entity_poly.entity_id
_entity_poly.type
_entity_poly.pdbx_seq_one_letter_code
_entity_poly.pdbx_strand_id
1 'polypeptide(L)'
;MNQELERLEERCLSSELIFDGKVVHLYVDRVSLPDGQSSIREYVKHIGAVAVLPLTDEGEVICVRQYRYAHRCLLTEIPAGKLDRSDEDHVEAALRELREETGATCRTLTHLGLYRSTPAILDEKVDLYFAEGLTFGETDPDDDEFLEVHRIPLSTMVEMVMRGEITDGKTQVAVLKVNEILRRRAQDSENAKG
;
A
#
# COMPACT_ATOMS: atom_id res chain seq x y z
N MET A 1 -15.54 -24.12 -8.98
CA MET A 1 -15.40 -22.88 -9.79
C MET A 1 -16.56 -22.00 -9.39
N ASN A 2 -16.33 -20.71 -9.12
CA ASN A 2 -17.35 -19.82 -8.56
C ASN A 2 -18.30 -19.38 -9.69
N GLN A 3 -19.58 -19.76 -9.63
CA GLN A 3 -20.61 -19.39 -10.63
C GLN A 3 -20.75 -17.87 -10.84
N GLU A 4 -20.36 -17.07 -9.82
CA GLU A 4 -20.37 -15.62 -9.90
C GLU A 4 -19.23 -15.11 -10.79
N LEU A 5 -18.03 -15.73 -10.72
CA LEU A 5 -16.90 -15.40 -11.58
C LEU A 5 -17.24 -15.66 -13.06
N GLU A 6 -17.82 -16.84 -13.36
CA GLU A 6 -18.19 -17.19 -14.74
C GLU A 6 -19.17 -16.21 -15.40
N ARG A 7 -20.02 -15.56 -14.57
CA ARG A 7 -21.02 -14.59 -15.04
C ARG A 7 -20.44 -13.20 -15.35
N LEU A 8 -19.30 -12.86 -14.76
CA LEU A 8 -18.71 -11.51 -14.82
C LEU A 8 -17.32 -11.51 -15.47
N GLU A 9 -16.75 -12.69 -15.73
CA GLU A 9 -15.40 -12.82 -16.25
C GLU A 9 -15.29 -12.26 -17.67
N GLU A 10 -14.31 -11.39 -17.87
CA GLU A 10 -13.84 -10.98 -19.20
C GLU A 10 -12.63 -11.84 -19.58
N ARG A 11 -12.57 -12.28 -20.84
CA ARG A 11 -11.47 -13.14 -21.29
C ARG A 11 -10.61 -12.41 -22.31
N CYS A 12 -9.30 -12.39 -22.08
CA CYS A 12 -8.35 -11.83 -23.02
C CYS A 12 -8.36 -12.63 -24.34
N LEU A 13 -8.56 -11.94 -25.44
CA LEU A 13 -8.49 -12.48 -26.80
C LEU A 13 -7.14 -12.17 -27.47
N SER A 14 -6.59 -10.99 -27.21
CA SER A 14 -5.26 -10.58 -27.63
C SER A 14 -4.75 -9.46 -26.72
N SER A 15 -3.43 -9.37 -26.56
CA SER A 15 -2.76 -8.35 -25.75
C SER A 15 -1.63 -7.72 -26.56
N GLU A 16 -1.50 -6.39 -26.49
CA GLU A 16 -0.46 -5.64 -27.15
C GLU A 16 0.21 -4.68 -26.16
N LEU A 17 1.55 -4.71 -26.10
CA LEU A 17 2.34 -3.77 -25.33
C LEU A 17 2.54 -2.50 -26.18
N ILE A 18 1.89 -1.39 -25.79
CA ILE A 18 1.89 -0.14 -26.53
C ILE A 18 3.03 0.78 -26.13
N PHE A 19 3.39 0.79 -24.84
CA PHE A 19 4.49 1.58 -24.33
C PHE A 19 5.26 0.77 -23.30
N ASP A 20 6.59 0.71 -23.48
CA ASP A 20 7.52 -0.01 -22.60
C ASP A 20 8.53 0.99 -22.04
N GLY A 21 8.19 1.61 -20.92
CA GLY A 21 9.04 2.57 -20.22
C GLY A 21 9.86 1.92 -19.10
N LYS A 22 10.63 2.73 -18.37
CA LYS A 22 11.38 2.27 -17.19
C LYS A 22 10.44 1.84 -16.03
N VAL A 23 9.28 2.50 -15.90
CA VAL A 23 8.33 2.28 -14.81
C VAL A 23 6.94 1.90 -15.32
N VAL A 24 6.54 2.47 -16.45
CA VAL A 24 5.19 2.29 -17.01
C VAL A 24 5.23 1.33 -18.18
N HIS A 25 4.46 0.24 -18.09
CA HIS A 25 4.26 -0.74 -19.14
C HIS A 25 2.78 -0.76 -19.51
N LEU A 26 2.42 -0.03 -20.58
CA LEU A 26 1.02 0.13 -21.02
C LEU A 26 0.62 -0.97 -21.99
N TYR A 27 -0.44 -1.68 -21.64
CA TYR A 27 -1.04 -2.71 -22.46
C TYR A 27 -2.41 -2.30 -22.98
N VAL A 28 -2.75 -2.79 -24.18
CA VAL A 28 -4.08 -2.75 -24.77
C VAL A 28 -4.52 -4.17 -25.08
N ASP A 29 -5.54 -4.63 -24.37
CA ASP A 29 -6.12 -5.95 -24.55
C ASP A 29 -7.46 -5.86 -25.27
N ARG A 30 -7.66 -6.76 -26.25
CA ARG A 30 -9.00 -7.08 -26.73
C ARG A 30 -9.58 -8.17 -25.84
N VAL A 31 -10.77 -7.95 -25.31
CA VAL A 31 -11.43 -8.88 -24.41
C VAL A 31 -12.81 -9.31 -24.95
N SER A 32 -13.22 -10.53 -24.58
CA SER A 32 -14.60 -10.99 -24.71
C SER A 32 -15.36 -10.64 -23.43
N LEU A 33 -16.49 -9.97 -23.57
CA LEU A 33 -17.41 -9.68 -22.47
C LEU A 33 -18.29 -10.90 -22.12
N PRO A 34 -18.93 -10.93 -20.95
CA PRO A 34 -19.81 -12.01 -20.54
C PRO A 34 -20.99 -12.28 -21.49
N ASP A 35 -21.43 -11.28 -22.23
CA ASP A 35 -22.50 -11.38 -23.25
C ASP A 35 -22.02 -11.84 -24.63
N GLY A 36 -20.71 -12.13 -24.75
CA GLY A 36 -20.07 -12.56 -25.99
C GLY A 36 -19.63 -11.43 -26.92
N GLN A 37 -19.92 -10.18 -26.59
CA GLN A 37 -19.38 -9.04 -27.34
C GLN A 37 -17.88 -8.84 -27.05
N SER A 38 -17.18 -8.11 -27.91
CA SER A 38 -15.78 -7.76 -27.67
C SER A 38 -15.63 -6.29 -27.26
N SER A 39 -14.64 -6.01 -26.42
CA SER A 39 -14.29 -4.67 -25.99
C SER A 39 -12.78 -4.51 -25.88
N ILE A 40 -12.31 -3.33 -25.50
CA ILE A 40 -10.90 -3.01 -25.30
C ILE A 40 -10.69 -2.69 -23.81
N ARG A 41 -9.54 -3.12 -23.27
CA ARG A 41 -9.05 -2.73 -21.94
C ARG A 41 -7.65 -2.15 -22.09
N GLU A 42 -7.49 -0.94 -21.57
CA GLU A 42 -6.21 -0.27 -21.47
C GLU A 42 -5.77 -0.30 -20.00
N TYR A 43 -4.57 -0.82 -19.73
CA TYR A 43 -4.08 -0.87 -18.37
C TYR A 43 -2.56 -0.81 -18.28
N VAL A 44 -2.08 -0.36 -17.15
CA VAL A 44 -0.66 -0.35 -16.81
C VAL A 44 -0.35 -1.56 -15.95
N LYS A 45 0.66 -2.32 -16.35
CA LYS A 45 1.17 -3.46 -15.60
C LYS A 45 2.20 -3.01 -14.57
N HIS A 46 2.10 -3.54 -13.35
CA HIS A 46 2.96 -3.20 -12.24
C HIS A 46 3.50 -4.45 -11.53
N ILE A 47 4.73 -4.38 -11.02
CA ILE A 47 5.39 -5.52 -10.37
C ILE A 47 4.78 -5.88 -9.01
N GLY A 48 4.13 -4.94 -8.35
CA GLY A 48 3.63 -5.03 -6.99
C GLY A 48 4.38 -4.06 -6.06
N ALA A 49 3.84 -3.87 -4.87
CA ALA A 49 4.39 -2.98 -3.85
C ALA A 49 4.02 -3.47 -2.45
N VAL A 50 4.69 -2.92 -1.47
CA VAL A 50 4.42 -3.09 -0.05
C VAL A 50 4.27 -1.73 0.62
N ALA A 51 3.53 -1.67 1.72
CA ALA A 51 3.47 -0.49 2.57
C ALA A 51 3.33 -0.90 4.04
N VAL A 52 4.01 -0.18 4.90
CA VAL A 52 4.07 -0.50 6.33
C VAL A 52 3.56 0.68 7.14
N LEU A 53 2.64 0.44 8.09
CA LEU A 53 2.31 1.39 9.13
C LEU A 53 3.12 1.04 10.39
N PRO A 54 4.20 1.79 10.69
CA PRO A 54 4.99 1.57 11.88
C PRO A 54 4.39 2.39 13.03
N LEU A 55 4.16 1.74 14.18
CA LEU A 55 3.63 2.39 15.38
C LEU A 55 4.61 2.25 16.54
N THR A 56 4.97 3.37 17.15
CA THR A 56 5.81 3.39 18.35
C THR A 56 5.03 2.95 19.58
N ASP A 57 5.73 2.61 20.67
CA ASP A 57 5.11 2.25 21.94
C ASP A 57 4.36 3.44 22.57
N GLU A 58 4.70 4.69 22.17
CA GLU A 58 4.00 5.93 22.55
C GLU A 58 2.73 6.19 21.73
N GLY A 59 2.42 5.34 20.73
CA GLY A 59 1.24 5.48 19.89
C GLY A 59 1.40 6.48 18.75
N GLU A 60 2.64 6.76 18.32
CA GLU A 60 2.94 7.61 17.18
C GLU A 60 3.19 6.76 15.93
N VAL A 61 2.58 7.13 14.82
CA VAL A 61 2.86 6.56 13.50
C VAL A 61 4.10 7.23 12.92
N ILE A 62 5.05 6.43 12.45
CA ILE A 62 6.16 6.93 11.64
C ILE A 62 5.65 7.02 10.20
N CYS A 63 5.69 8.22 9.65
CA CYS A 63 5.28 8.47 8.27
C CYS A 63 6.34 9.29 7.54
N VAL A 64 6.27 9.28 6.23
CA VAL A 64 7.15 10.05 5.35
C VAL A 64 6.37 11.14 4.64
N ARG A 65 7.05 12.25 4.36
CA ARG A 65 6.52 13.32 3.54
C ARG A 65 7.37 13.44 2.29
N GLN A 66 6.72 13.28 1.14
CA GLN A 66 7.39 13.17 -0.15
C GLN A 66 6.65 13.97 -1.22
N TYR A 67 7.41 14.57 -2.17
CA TYR A 67 6.83 15.23 -3.33
C TYR A 67 6.46 14.22 -4.41
N ARG A 68 5.18 14.10 -4.69
CA ARG A 68 4.68 13.24 -5.77
C ARG A 68 4.52 14.04 -7.06
N TYR A 69 5.49 13.89 -7.97
CA TYR A 69 5.57 14.65 -9.21
C TYR A 69 4.29 14.60 -10.06
N ALA A 70 3.62 13.46 -10.15
CA ALA A 70 2.39 13.29 -10.91
C ALA A 70 1.24 14.16 -10.38
N HIS A 71 1.21 14.38 -9.04
CA HIS A 71 0.19 15.19 -8.36
C HIS A 71 0.65 16.64 -8.10
N ARG A 72 1.93 16.95 -8.32
CA ARG A 72 2.52 18.29 -8.09
C ARG A 72 2.33 18.79 -6.65
N CYS A 73 2.33 17.89 -5.68
CA CYS A 73 2.17 18.25 -4.27
C CYS A 73 2.99 17.34 -3.35
N LEU A 74 3.13 17.79 -2.10
CA LEU A 74 3.65 16.97 -1.01
C LEU A 74 2.53 16.09 -0.45
N LEU A 75 2.80 14.82 -0.28
CA LEU A 75 1.91 13.88 0.38
C LEU A 75 2.51 13.39 1.69
N THR A 76 1.67 13.13 2.69
CA THR A 76 2.03 12.41 3.91
C THR A 76 1.58 10.96 3.74
N GLU A 77 2.53 10.05 3.78
CA GLU A 77 2.35 8.64 3.45
C GLU A 77 2.97 7.75 4.53
N ILE A 78 2.48 6.52 4.68
CA ILE A 78 3.24 5.47 5.37
C ILE A 78 4.38 5.00 4.48
N PRO A 79 5.52 4.53 5.03
CA PRO A 79 6.62 3.94 4.27
C PRO A 79 6.13 2.89 3.27
N ALA A 80 6.59 2.98 2.02
CA ALA A 80 6.10 2.12 0.95
C ALA A 80 7.02 2.14 -0.27
N GLY A 81 7.28 0.97 -0.85
CA GLY A 81 8.02 0.85 -2.09
C GLY A 81 7.60 -0.31 -2.96
N LYS A 82 8.12 -0.34 -4.16
CA LYS A 82 7.90 -1.40 -5.13
C LYS A 82 8.73 -2.64 -4.74
N LEU A 83 8.28 -3.79 -5.20
CA LEU A 83 9.11 -4.98 -5.22
C LEU A 83 10.29 -4.78 -6.18
N ASP A 84 11.47 -5.24 -5.82
CA ASP A 84 12.64 -5.22 -6.69
C ASP A 84 12.53 -6.29 -7.80
N ARG A 85 11.87 -7.39 -7.50
CA ARG A 85 11.62 -8.51 -8.40
C ARG A 85 10.21 -9.06 -8.18
N SER A 86 9.66 -9.66 -9.22
CA SER A 86 8.30 -10.24 -9.18
C SER A 86 8.16 -11.45 -8.24
N ASP A 87 9.27 -12.06 -7.84
CA ASP A 87 9.38 -13.19 -6.91
C ASP A 87 9.94 -12.81 -5.54
N GLU A 88 10.11 -11.50 -5.26
CA GLU A 88 10.55 -11.02 -3.96
C GLU A 88 9.51 -11.36 -2.87
N ASP A 89 10.00 -11.81 -1.72
CA ASP A 89 9.14 -12.04 -0.55
C ASP A 89 8.60 -10.70 -0.03
N HIS A 90 7.28 -10.59 0.08
CA HIS A 90 6.62 -9.33 0.45
C HIS A 90 6.91 -8.90 1.90
N VAL A 91 7.22 -9.84 2.80
CA VAL A 91 7.64 -9.53 4.17
C VAL A 91 9.05 -8.95 4.18
N GLU A 92 9.97 -9.56 3.40
CA GLU A 92 11.34 -9.05 3.26
C GLU A 92 11.33 -7.66 2.63
N ALA A 93 10.56 -7.44 1.55
CA ALA A 93 10.37 -6.12 0.95
C ALA A 93 9.82 -5.09 1.95
N ALA A 94 8.81 -5.45 2.73
CA ALA A 94 8.23 -4.55 3.73
C ALA A 94 9.22 -4.16 4.84
N LEU A 95 10.06 -5.10 5.29
CA LEU A 95 11.11 -4.82 6.28
C LEU A 95 12.25 -3.97 5.68
N ARG A 96 12.59 -4.18 4.42
CA ARG A 96 13.58 -3.40 3.68
C ARG A 96 13.11 -1.94 3.56
N GLU A 97 11.92 -1.69 3.02
CA GLU A 97 11.36 -0.35 2.85
C GLU A 97 11.21 0.41 4.18
N LEU A 98 10.72 -0.29 5.22
CA LEU A 98 10.62 0.28 6.56
C LEU A 98 11.99 0.81 7.05
N ARG A 99 13.05 0.03 6.84
CA ARG A 99 14.40 0.39 7.27
C ARG A 99 14.98 1.51 6.40
N GLU A 100 14.86 1.42 5.08
CA GLU A 100 15.45 2.37 4.14
C GLU A 100 14.86 3.77 4.31
N GLU A 101 13.55 3.90 4.32
CA GLU A 101 12.87 5.19 4.43
C GLU A 101 12.88 5.78 5.84
N THR A 102 12.87 4.96 6.91
CA THR A 102 12.68 5.46 8.29
C THR A 102 13.77 5.09 9.28
N GLY A 103 14.72 4.25 8.90
CA GLY A 103 15.71 3.67 9.82
C GLY A 103 15.11 2.70 10.84
N ALA A 104 13.82 2.39 10.77
CA ALA A 104 13.15 1.54 11.73
C ALA A 104 13.25 0.05 11.37
N THR A 105 13.38 -0.77 12.42
CA THR A 105 13.12 -2.20 12.36
C THR A 105 12.02 -2.53 13.36
N CYS A 106 11.36 -3.69 13.24
CA CYS A 106 10.25 -4.05 14.11
C CYS A 106 10.38 -5.47 14.68
N ARG A 107 9.78 -5.70 15.84
CA ARG A 107 9.68 -7.04 16.45
C ARG A 107 8.52 -7.84 15.87
N THR A 108 7.44 -7.20 15.50
CA THR A 108 6.22 -7.82 14.97
C THR A 108 5.78 -7.11 13.72
N LEU A 109 5.55 -7.87 12.66
CA LEU A 109 4.98 -7.39 11.40
C LEU A 109 3.69 -8.18 11.13
N THR A 110 2.56 -7.49 11.09
CA THR A 110 1.24 -8.10 10.88
C THR A 110 0.70 -7.70 9.51
N HIS A 111 0.34 -8.67 8.67
CA HIS A 111 -0.28 -8.40 7.38
C HIS A 111 -1.71 -7.86 7.57
N LEU A 112 -1.99 -6.68 7.04
CA LEU A 112 -3.28 -6.02 7.11
C LEU A 112 -4.19 -6.39 5.93
N GLY A 113 -3.65 -6.92 4.86
CA GLY A 113 -4.35 -7.30 3.65
C GLY A 113 -3.87 -6.58 2.40
N LEU A 114 -4.44 -6.97 1.28
CA LEU A 114 -4.11 -6.45 -0.04
C LEU A 114 -4.93 -5.19 -0.35
N TYR A 115 -4.26 -4.15 -0.84
CA TYR A 115 -4.84 -2.92 -1.36
C TYR A 115 -4.63 -2.83 -2.88
N ARG A 116 -5.65 -2.40 -3.61
CA ARG A 116 -5.57 -2.07 -5.03
C ARG A 116 -5.86 -0.59 -5.20
N SER A 117 -4.88 0.15 -5.72
CA SER A 117 -4.95 1.62 -5.79
C SER A 117 -5.98 2.10 -6.80
N THR A 118 -5.91 1.62 -8.03
CA THR A 118 -6.76 2.06 -9.16
C THR A 118 -7.10 0.87 -10.05
N PRO A 119 -7.94 -0.07 -9.59
CA PRO A 119 -8.14 -1.38 -10.21
C PRO A 119 -8.75 -1.32 -11.63
N ALA A 120 -9.22 -0.17 -12.06
CA ALA A 120 -9.76 0.01 -13.41
C ALA A 120 -8.68 0.14 -14.49
N ILE A 121 -7.49 0.65 -14.15
CA ILE A 121 -6.43 0.95 -15.12
C ILE A 121 -5.02 0.53 -14.68
N LEU A 122 -4.85 0.03 -13.47
CA LEU A 122 -3.56 -0.39 -12.92
C LEU A 122 -3.73 -1.73 -12.22
N ASP A 123 -2.88 -2.70 -12.54
CA ASP A 123 -2.91 -4.02 -11.90
C ASP A 123 -2.09 -4.09 -10.61
N GLU A 124 -1.62 -2.94 -10.11
CA GLU A 124 -0.87 -2.83 -8.87
C GLU A 124 -1.57 -3.48 -7.69
N LYS A 125 -0.80 -4.23 -6.95
CA LYS A 125 -1.16 -4.84 -5.68
C LYS A 125 -0.20 -4.33 -4.63
N VAL A 126 -0.73 -3.72 -3.58
CA VAL A 126 0.06 -3.24 -2.43
C VAL A 126 -0.30 -4.09 -1.22
N ASP A 127 0.64 -4.87 -0.71
CA ASP A 127 0.45 -5.57 0.56
C ASP A 127 0.70 -4.60 1.71
N LEU A 128 -0.32 -4.43 2.55
CA LEU A 128 -0.28 -3.54 3.71
C LEU A 128 0.13 -4.31 4.95
N TYR A 129 1.05 -3.72 5.72
CA TYR A 129 1.54 -4.28 6.97
C TYR A 129 1.43 -3.30 8.12
N PHE A 130 1.38 -3.84 9.35
CA PHE A 130 1.44 -3.12 10.60
C PHE A 130 2.66 -3.57 11.39
N ALA A 131 3.55 -2.63 11.73
CA ALA A 131 4.79 -2.89 12.45
C ALA A 131 4.72 -2.35 13.88
N GLU A 132 5.06 -3.21 14.85
CA GLU A 132 5.07 -2.93 16.29
C GLU A 132 6.41 -3.32 16.92
N GLY A 133 6.77 -2.68 18.06
CA GLY A 133 8.03 -2.92 18.77
C GLY A 133 9.22 -2.42 17.97
N LEU A 134 9.18 -1.13 17.63
CA LEU A 134 10.16 -0.49 16.75
C LEU A 134 11.49 -0.25 17.47
N THR A 135 12.58 -0.40 16.72
CA THR A 135 13.90 0.14 17.05
C THR A 135 14.42 0.95 15.86
N PHE A 136 15.21 1.98 16.15
CA PHE A 136 15.63 2.95 15.15
C PHE A 136 17.15 2.91 14.93
N GLY A 137 17.56 2.97 13.67
CA GLY A 137 18.93 3.13 13.20
C GLY A 137 19.03 4.27 12.19
N GLU A 138 20.02 4.20 11.32
CA GLU A 138 20.20 5.16 10.23
C GLU A 138 19.24 4.81 9.07
N THR A 139 18.78 5.84 8.36
CA THR A 139 18.03 5.72 7.11
C THR A 139 19.00 5.46 5.95
N ASP A 140 18.50 4.80 4.91
CA ASP A 140 19.29 4.47 3.70
C ASP A 140 18.37 4.54 2.46
N PRO A 141 17.72 5.71 2.21
CA PRO A 141 16.84 5.88 1.06
C PRO A 141 17.64 5.86 -0.25
N ASP A 142 16.97 5.57 -1.36
CA ASP A 142 17.55 5.63 -2.69
C ASP A 142 18.07 7.04 -3.02
N ASP A 143 19.11 7.13 -3.86
CA ASP A 143 19.79 8.40 -4.22
C ASP A 143 18.86 9.48 -4.80
N ASP A 144 17.72 9.10 -5.37
CA ASP A 144 16.70 9.98 -5.95
C ASP A 144 15.45 10.14 -5.07
N GLU A 145 15.45 9.59 -3.85
CA GLU A 145 14.38 9.72 -2.87
C GLU A 145 14.64 10.84 -1.87
N PHE A 146 13.88 11.92 -2.01
CA PHE A 146 13.91 13.06 -1.08
C PHE A 146 12.65 13.02 -0.21
N LEU A 147 12.77 12.51 1.00
CA LEU A 147 11.66 12.36 1.94
C LEU A 147 12.05 12.92 3.34
N GLU A 148 11.03 13.33 4.08
CA GLU A 148 11.15 13.75 5.48
C GLU A 148 10.39 12.76 6.37
N VAL A 149 11.06 12.23 7.40
CA VAL A 149 10.41 11.35 8.38
C VAL A 149 9.71 12.16 9.45
N HIS A 150 8.45 11.86 9.70
CA HIS A 150 7.61 12.50 10.71
C HIS A 150 7.05 11.48 11.69
N ARG A 151 6.77 11.95 12.92
CA ARG A 151 6.04 11.19 13.95
C ARG A 151 4.74 11.89 14.24
N ILE A 152 3.62 11.21 14.05
CA ILE A 152 2.29 11.77 14.24
C ILE A 152 1.48 10.81 15.10
N PRO A 153 0.87 11.26 16.21
CA PRO A 153 -0.02 10.41 17.00
C PRO A 153 -1.10 9.75 16.12
N LEU A 154 -1.35 8.45 16.30
CA LEU A 154 -2.32 7.72 15.50
C LEU A 154 -3.70 8.38 15.52
N SER A 155 -4.14 8.88 16.69
CA SER A 155 -5.41 9.61 16.80
C SER A 155 -5.44 10.88 15.93
N THR A 156 -4.33 11.60 15.85
CA THR A 156 -4.19 12.77 14.97
C THR A 156 -4.23 12.36 13.49
N MET A 157 -3.55 11.26 13.12
CA MET A 157 -3.62 10.76 11.74
C MET A 157 -5.04 10.33 11.34
N VAL A 158 -5.79 9.70 12.26
CA VAL A 158 -7.21 9.38 12.04
C VAL A 158 -8.01 10.65 11.76
N GLU A 159 -7.83 11.69 12.56
CA GLU A 159 -8.50 12.99 12.32
C GLU A 159 -8.09 13.64 11.00
N MET A 160 -6.81 13.57 10.62
CA MET A 160 -6.32 14.06 9.32
C MET A 160 -6.95 13.29 8.15
N VAL A 161 -7.11 11.97 8.28
CA VAL A 161 -7.84 11.15 7.29
C VAL A 161 -9.30 11.61 7.21
N MET A 162 -9.98 11.76 8.34
CA MET A 162 -11.40 12.14 8.39
C MET A 162 -11.66 13.55 7.85
N ARG A 163 -10.68 14.45 7.96
CA ARG A 163 -10.77 15.81 7.37
C ARG A 163 -10.29 15.88 5.91
N GLY A 164 -9.79 14.77 5.33
CA GLY A 164 -9.28 14.72 3.96
C GLY A 164 -7.90 15.38 3.78
N GLU A 165 -7.14 15.56 4.84
CA GLU A 165 -5.78 16.10 4.79
C GLU A 165 -4.77 15.03 4.33
N ILE A 166 -4.98 13.77 4.71
CA ILE A 166 -4.27 12.62 4.14
C ILE A 166 -5.08 12.11 2.96
N THR A 167 -4.51 12.24 1.76
CA THR A 167 -5.17 11.86 0.50
C THR A 167 -4.63 10.58 -0.12
N ASP A 168 -3.51 10.06 0.39
CA ASP A 168 -2.95 8.78 -0.04
C ASP A 168 -3.79 7.60 0.46
N GLY A 169 -4.34 6.82 -0.47
CA GLY A 169 -5.32 5.76 -0.15
C GLY A 169 -4.75 4.61 0.68
N LYS A 170 -3.52 4.17 0.42
CA LYS A 170 -2.88 3.10 1.21
C LYS A 170 -2.69 3.53 2.68
N THR A 171 -2.29 4.78 2.90
CA THR A 171 -2.13 5.39 4.22
C THR A 171 -3.47 5.47 4.94
N GLN A 172 -4.52 5.98 4.29
CA GLN A 172 -5.86 6.05 4.87
C GLN A 172 -6.35 4.67 5.34
N VAL A 173 -6.24 3.66 4.46
CA VAL A 173 -6.67 2.28 4.77
C VAL A 173 -5.88 1.71 5.95
N ALA A 174 -4.56 1.85 5.96
CA ALA A 174 -3.72 1.33 7.03
C ALA A 174 -4.01 2.01 8.37
N VAL A 175 -4.11 3.34 8.39
CA VAL A 175 -4.41 4.14 9.60
C VAL A 175 -5.75 3.73 10.20
N LEU A 176 -6.81 3.63 9.40
CA LEU A 176 -8.14 3.27 9.89
C LEU A 176 -8.19 1.81 10.36
N LYS A 177 -7.53 0.88 9.66
CA LYS A 177 -7.46 -0.53 10.07
C LYS A 177 -6.71 -0.70 11.38
N VAL A 178 -5.54 -0.06 11.54
CA VAL A 178 -4.75 -0.16 12.77
C VAL A 178 -5.50 0.47 13.94
N ASN A 179 -6.11 1.63 13.76
CA ASN A 179 -6.95 2.24 14.78
C ASN A 179 -8.07 1.28 15.27
N GLU A 180 -8.76 0.62 14.36
CA GLU A 180 -9.80 -0.35 14.69
C GLU A 180 -9.23 -1.62 15.37
N ILE A 181 -8.08 -2.13 14.93
CA ILE A 181 -7.40 -3.26 15.56
C ILE A 181 -7.07 -2.94 17.02
N LEU A 182 -6.49 -1.78 17.29
CA LEU A 182 -6.12 -1.37 18.65
C LEU A 182 -7.34 -1.15 19.54
N ARG A 183 -8.40 -0.56 18.98
CA ARG A 183 -9.67 -0.41 19.70
C ARG A 183 -10.26 -1.76 20.12
N ARG A 184 -10.23 -2.76 19.23
CA ARG A 184 -10.70 -4.13 19.57
C ARG A 184 -9.81 -4.79 20.62
N ARG A 185 -8.48 -4.69 20.49
CA ARG A 185 -7.53 -5.23 21.50
C ARG A 185 -7.79 -4.64 22.89
N ALA A 186 -8.10 -3.35 22.98
CA ALA A 186 -8.43 -2.70 24.25
C ALA A 186 -9.73 -3.26 24.86
N GLN A 187 -10.78 -3.40 24.07
CA GLN A 187 -12.07 -3.97 24.51
C GLN A 187 -11.94 -5.42 24.99
N ASP A 188 -11.21 -6.25 24.25
CA ASP A 188 -10.97 -7.65 24.64
C ASP A 188 -10.21 -7.76 25.96
N SER A 189 -9.26 -6.84 26.18
CA SER A 189 -8.50 -6.77 27.42
C SER A 189 -9.33 -6.33 28.62
N GLU A 190 -10.32 -5.47 28.42
CA GLU A 190 -11.30 -5.06 29.44
C GLU A 190 -12.24 -6.21 29.79
N ASN A 191 -12.78 -6.89 28.77
CA ASN A 191 -13.69 -8.03 28.96
C ASN A 191 -13.02 -9.24 29.64
N ALA A 192 -11.70 -9.42 29.47
CA ALA A 192 -10.96 -10.50 30.12
C ALA A 192 -10.66 -10.26 31.61
N LYS A 193 -10.86 -9.03 32.12
CA LYS A 193 -10.63 -8.62 33.50
C LYS A 193 -11.89 -8.55 34.36
N GLY A 194 -13.05 -8.65 33.76
CA GLY A 194 -14.38 -8.65 34.43
C GLY A 194 -14.94 -10.04 34.56
#